data_f9bd7777a56077aabbcfb987421c7050
#
_entry.id   f9bd7777a56077aabbcfb987421c7050
#
_cell.length_a   1.000
_cell.length_b   1.000
_cell.length_c   1.000
_cell.angle_alpha   90.00
_cell.angle_beta   90.00
_cell.angle_gamma   90.00
#
_symmetry.space_group_name_H-M   'P 1'
#
loop_
_entity.id
_entity.type
_entity.pdbx_description
1 polymer ?
#
loop_
_entity_poly.entity_id
_entity_poly.type
_entity_poly.pdbx_seq_one_letter_code
_entity_poly.pdbx_strand_id
1 'polypeptide(L)'
;MRVRVPASSANLGPGFDALGVALSLYLEVSVTPADEFSITTSGFGAGSFDTPDHLGAVVARRVLGHDRFAMHVHSDIPLSRGLGSSASLALAAAAAAGSTNPLHEAIVVDGHAENAAASLRGGLVIATTNDTDGAVVRDLTLDPAWRFVAVVPDQELATADARRVLPASVPYHDAVANVGAVGLLIAGLARHADFVAAAMDDYLHQPYRMDLLPFARPLLARLREAGAAGSCWSGAGSTMLALVTNETADAVAAVASAFLVDNEVAGVVHVLDADRRGLVVVDE
;
A
#
# COMPACT_ATOMS: atom_id res chain seq x y z
N MET A 1 3.28 12.89 20.82
CA MET A 1 4.38 12.39 19.96
C MET A 1 3.98 12.58 18.51
N ARG A 2 4.92 12.92 17.63
CA ARG A 2 4.70 13.03 16.17
C ARG A 2 5.44 11.89 15.47
N VAL A 3 4.77 11.22 14.54
CA VAL A 3 5.34 10.14 13.74
C VAL A 3 5.05 10.35 12.27
N ARG A 4 5.94 9.86 11.41
CA ARG A 4 5.75 9.80 9.96
C ARG A 4 5.85 8.34 9.52
N VAL A 5 4.94 7.95 8.63
CA VAL A 5 4.92 6.61 8.02
C VAL A 5 4.82 6.73 6.50
N PRO A 6 5.46 5.83 5.75
CA PRO A 6 5.30 5.77 4.31
C PRO A 6 3.98 5.11 3.90
N ALA A 7 3.53 5.41 2.69
CA ALA A 7 2.57 4.62 1.94
C ALA A 7 3.10 3.21 1.69
N SER A 8 2.21 2.31 1.30
CA SER A 8 2.60 0.96 0.93
C SER A 8 1.77 0.43 -0.23
N SER A 9 2.39 -0.44 -1.04
CA SER A 9 1.70 -1.24 -2.03
C SER A 9 1.76 -2.71 -1.62
N ALA A 10 0.61 -3.32 -1.51
CA ALA A 10 0.47 -4.73 -1.16
C ALA A 10 0.30 -5.61 -2.40
N ASN A 11 0.46 -6.91 -2.22
CA ASN A 11 0.29 -7.98 -3.21
C ASN A 11 1.41 -8.05 -4.25
N LEU A 12 1.74 -6.97 -4.92
CA LEU A 12 2.78 -6.91 -5.97
C LEU A 12 2.58 -7.98 -7.07
N GLY A 13 1.34 -8.20 -7.51
CA GLY A 13 0.97 -9.30 -8.39
C GLY A 13 0.71 -10.58 -7.61
N PRO A 14 1.47 -11.68 -7.81
CA PRO A 14 1.15 -13.00 -7.23
C PRO A 14 1.32 -13.09 -5.72
N GLY A 15 1.93 -12.09 -5.06
CA GLY A 15 2.15 -12.07 -3.61
C GLY A 15 0.92 -11.68 -2.77
N PHE A 16 -0.26 -12.09 -3.19
CA PHE A 16 -1.55 -11.77 -2.59
C PHE A 16 -1.58 -12.05 -1.09
N ASP A 17 -2.01 -11.04 -0.29
CA ASP A 17 -2.11 -11.06 1.16
C ASP A 17 -0.80 -11.46 1.90
N ALA A 18 0.36 -11.29 1.23
CA ALA A 18 1.64 -11.66 1.79
C ALA A 18 2.75 -10.62 1.56
N LEU A 19 2.89 -10.08 0.34
CA LEU A 19 3.96 -9.14 0.03
C LEU A 19 3.50 -7.68 0.16
N GLY A 20 4.40 -6.85 0.69
CA GLY A 20 4.22 -5.41 0.75
C GLY A 20 5.53 -4.66 0.52
N VAL A 21 5.46 -3.51 -0.15
CA VAL A 21 6.58 -2.58 -0.31
C VAL A 21 6.20 -1.20 0.17
N ALA A 22 7.07 -0.56 0.94
CA ALA A 22 6.89 0.82 1.36
C ALA A 22 7.31 1.79 0.25
N LEU A 23 6.54 2.86 0.06
CA LEU A 23 6.69 3.83 -1.01
C LEU A 23 6.86 5.25 -0.46
N SER A 24 7.61 6.09 -1.17
CA SER A 24 7.99 7.46 -0.76
C SER A 24 6.85 8.50 -0.91
N LEU A 25 5.66 8.18 -0.45
CA LEU A 25 4.57 9.09 -0.11
C LEU A 25 4.31 8.96 1.39
N TYR A 26 3.94 10.03 2.08
CA TYR A 26 3.96 10.01 3.54
C TYR A 26 2.65 10.45 4.17
N LEU A 27 2.44 9.94 5.38
CA LEU A 27 1.41 10.38 6.31
C LEU A 27 2.08 10.70 7.65
N GLU A 28 1.71 11.82 8.26
CA GLU A 28 2.18 12.23 9.57
C GLU A 28 1.01 12.33 10.54
N VAL A 29 1.21 11.82 11.75
CA VAL A 29 0.24 11.93 12.85
C VAL A 29 0.95 12.48 14.06
N SER A 30 0.34 13.48 14.70
CA SER A 30 0.71 13.90 16.05
C SER A 30 -0.44 13.67 17.02
N VAL A 31 -0.10 13.18 18.21
CA VAL A 31 -1.02 13.05 19.36
C VAL A 31 -0.40 13.74 20.54
N THR A 32 -1.13 14.71 21.10
CA THR A 32 -0.70 15.48 22.28
C THR A 32 -1.80 15.45 23.36
N PRO A 33 -1.45 15.42 24.66
CA PRO A 33 -2.43 15.57 25.73
C PRO A 33 -3.23 16.86 25.58
N ALA A 34 -4.53 16.80 25.85
CA ALA A 34 -5.46 17.94 25.85
C ALA A 34 -6.59 17.66 26.85
N ASP A 35 -7.29 18.71 27.30
CA ASP A 35 -8.42 18.54 28.21
C ASP A 35 -9.65 17.94 27.52
N GLU A 36 -9.84 18.27 26.23
CA GLU A 36 -10.92 17.81 25.39
C GLU A 36 -10.37 17.23 24.07
N PHE A 37 -11.16 16.33 23.46
CA PHE A 37 -10.82 15.78 22.14
C PHE A 37 -10.89 16.85 21.06
N SER A 38 -9.85 16.89 20.22
CA SER A 38 -9.89 17.62 18.95
C SER A 38 -9.10 16.88 17.88
N ILE A 39 -9.50 17.06 16.63
CA ILE A 39 -8.79 16.55 15.47
C ILE A 39 -8.78 17.59 14.37
N THR A 40 -7.66 17.69 13.66
CA THR A 40 -7.50 18.49 12.45
C THR A 40 -6.80 17.65 11.41
N THR A 41 -7.25 17.75 10.15
CA THR A 41 -6.65 17.03 9.03
C THR A 41 -6.17 17.99 7.94
N SER A 42 -5.13 17.60 7.20
CA SER A 42 -4.58 18.34 6.07
C SER A 42 -4.08 17.39 4.99
N GLY A 43 -3.92 17.86 3.75
CA GLY A 43 -3.58 17.02 2.61
C GLY A 43 -4.80 16.25 2.09
N PHE A 44 -4.62 14.99 1.68
CA PHE A 44 -5.74 14.16 1.23
C PHE A 44 -6.73 13.89 2.37
N GLY A 45 -8.02 14.16 2.11
CA GLY A 45 -9.10 14.02 3.09
C GLY A 45 -9.23 15.19 4.06
N ALA A 46 -8.54 16.31 3.84
CA ALA A 46 -8.61 17.51 4.70
C ALA A 46 -10.05 17.97 4.95
N GLY A 47 -10.41 18.10 6.24
CA GLY A 47 -11.73 18.57 6.71
C GLY A 47 -12.90 17.62 6.49
N SER A 48 -12.72 16.52 5.73
CA SER A 48 -13.84 15.62 5.42
C SER A 48 -14.18 14.66 6.57
N PHE A 49 -13.21 14.44 7.47
CA PHE A 49 -13.29 13.42 8.52
C PHE A 49 -12.86 13.93 9.90
N ASP A 50 -12.93 15.25 10.14
CA ASP A 50 -12.55 15.87 11.41
C ASP A 50 -13.63 15.60 12.50
N THR A 51 -13.86 14.31 12.75
CA THR A 51 -14.90 13.82 13.67
C THR A 51 -14.33 12.81 14.66
N PRO A 52 -15.01 12.56 15.79
CA PRO A 52 -14.60 11.51 16.72
C PRO A 52 -14.49 10.10 16.11
N ASP A 53 -15.19 9.85 15.01
CA ASP A 53 -15.19 8.56 14.29
C ASP A 53 -14.04 8.43 13.27
N HIS A 54 -13.20 9.46 13.15
CA HIS A 54 -11.99 9.38 12.33
C HIS A 54 -11.14 8.17 12.75
N LEU A 55 -10.74 7.35 11.77
CA LEU A 55 -10.03 6.09 12.03
C LEU A 55 -8.83 6.24 12.96
N GLY A 56 -7.99 7.25 12.72
CA GLY A 56 -6.85 7.56 13.61
C GLY A 56 -7.27 7.90 15.03
N ALA A 57 -8.37 8.66 15.21
CA ALA A 57 -8.89 9.01 16.54
C ALA A 57 -9.43 7.77 17.26
N VAL A 58 -10.12 6.87 16.57
CA VAL A 58 -10.62 5.60 17.12
C VAL A 58 -9.44 4.74 17.61
N VAL A 59 -8.38 4.62 16.82
CA VAL A 59 -7.17 3.86 17.19
C VAL A 59 -6.45 4.51 18.37
N ALA A 60 -6.22 5.82 18.33
CA ALA A 60 -5.55 6.54 19.43
C ALA A 60 -6.33 6.42 20.74
N ARG A 61 -7.65 6.55 20.70
CA ARG A 61 -8.55 6.38 21.86
C ARG A 61 -8.44 4.97 22.47
N ARG A 62 -8.38 3.95 21.61
CA ARG A 62 -8.21 2.56 22.06
C ARG A 62 -6.89 2.36 22.79
N VAL A 63 -5.81 2.93 22.27
CA VAL A 63 -4.47 2.85 22.87
C VAL A 63 -4.39 3.64 24.18
N LEU A 64 -4.92 4.88 24.21
CA LEU A 64 -4.87 5.77 25.37
C LEU A 64 -5.87 5.39 26.47
N GLY A 65 -7.00 4.76 26.12
CA GLY A 65 -8.10 4.45 27.02
C GLY A 65 -8.94 5.67 27.43
N HIS A 66 -8.79 6.83 26.76
CA HIS A 66 -9.54 8.07 27.02
C HIS A 66 -9.58 8.99 25.80
N ASP A 67 -10.43 10.06 25.88
CA ASP A 67 -10.64 11.07 24.84
C ASP A 67 -9.90 12.40 25.05
N ARG A 68 -9.01 12.48 26.02
CA ARG A 68 -8.29 13.73 26.37
C ARG A 68 -7.01 13.86 25.56
N PHE A 69 -7.15 14.15 24.27
CA PHE A 69 -6.01 14.39 23.37
C PHE A 69 -6.40 15.26 22.17
N ALA A 70 -5.44 16.00 21.65
CA ALA A 70 -5.51 16.65 20.35
C ALA A 70 -4.72 15.82 19.34
N MET A 71 -5.32 15.61 18.15
CA MET A 71 -4.69 14.90 17.04
C MET A 71 -4.58 15.81 15.82
N HIS A 72 -3.43 15.77 15.16
CA HIS A 72 -3.28 16.33 13.83
C HIS A 72 -2.82 15.24 12.87
N VAL A 73 -3.44 15.19 11.68
CA VAL A 73 -3.10 14.27 10.60
C VAL A 73 -2.79 15.06 9.35
N HIS A 74 -1.62 14.83 8.76
CA HIS A 74 -1.27 15.28 7.43
C HIS A 74 -1.04 14.09 6.51
N SER A 75 -1.69 14.03 5.34
CA SER A 75 -1.57 12.91 4.43
C SER A 75 -1.31 13.33 3.00
N ASP A 76 -0.18 12.88 2.44
CA ASP A 76 0.08 12.87 1.00
C ASP A 76 -0.38 11.57 0.33
N ILE A 77 -0.93 10.62 1.11
CA ILE A 77 -1.38 9.31 0.63
C ILE A 77 -2.86 9.42 0.22
N PRO A 78 -3.20 9.20 -1.06
CA PRO A 78 -4.58 9.20 -1.54
C PRO A 78 -5.42 8.14 -0.82
N LEU A 79 -6.64 8.53 -0.40
CA LEU A 79 -7.55 7.65 0.33
C LEU A 79 -8.22 6.64 -0.61
N SER A 80 -8.38 5.38 -0.16
CA SER A 80 -9.11 4.32 -0.87
C SER A 80 -8.61 4.07 -2.31
N ARG A 81 -7.29 4.17 -2.53
CA ARG A 81 -6.64 4.02 -3.85
C ARG A 81 -5.64 2.85 -3.90
N GLY A 82 -5.61 1.98 -2.88
CA GLY A 82 -4.67 0.84 -2.86
C GLY A 82 -3.23 1.20 -2.51
N LEU A 83 -3.00 2.35 -1.85
CA LEU A 83 -1.69 2.80 -1.37
C LEU A 83 -1.53 2.67 0.15
N GLY A 84 -2.31 1.82 0.79
CA GLY A 84 -2.19 1.50 2.21
C GLY A 84 -2.56 2.63 3.17
N SER A 85 -3.38 3.63 2.73
CA SER A 85 -3.70 4.81 3.55
C SER A 85 -4.34 4.46 4.90
N SER A 86 -5.25 3.48 4.95
CA SER A 86 -5.90 3.01 6.19
C SER A 86 -4.89 2.37 7.14
N ALA A 87 -4.08 1.45 6.62
CA ALA A 87 -3.04 0.76 7.40
C ALA A 87 -1.98 1.75 7.94
N SER A 88 -1.51 2.68 7.09
CA SER A 88 -0.56 3.73 7.47
C SER A 88 -1.14 4.65 8.56
N LEU A 89 -2.41 5.06 8.43
CA LEU A 89 -3.09 5.91 9.42
C LEU A 89 -3.26 5.19 10.76
N ALA A 90 -3.74 3.94 10.75
CA ALA A 90 -3.91 3.16 11.97
C ALA A 90 -2.58 2.92 12.68
N LEU A 91 -1.53 2.58 11.91
CA LEU A 91 -0.17 2.39 12.41
C LEU A 91 0.39 3.67 13.06
N ALA A 92 0.29 4.81 12.34
CA ALA A 92 0.79 6.09 12.80
C ALA A 92 0.05 6.58 14.05
N ALA A 93 -1.29 6.46 14.07
CA ALA A 93 -2.10 6.85 15.20
C ALA A 93 -1.79 6.00 16.45
N ALA A 94 -1.63 4.68 16.30
CA ALA A 94 -1.24 3.80 17.39
C ALA A 94 0.14 4.16 17.96
N ALA A 95 1.12 4.37 17.08
CA ALA A 95 2.47 4.75 17.48
C ALA A 95 2.50 6.13 18.15
N ALA A 96 1.83 7.14 17.58
CA ALA A 96 1.76 8.49 18.14
C ALA A 96 1.04 8.53 19.50
N ALA A 97 0.09 7.61 19.72
CA ALA A 97 -0.58 7.41 21.01
C ALA A 97 0.26 6.60 22.03
N GLY A 98 1.44 6.10 21.66
CA GLY A 98 2.35 5.38 22.54
C GLY A 98 2.11 3.88 22.64
N SER A 99 1.47 3.26 21.64
CA SER A 99 1.33 1.80 21.60
C SER A 99 2.68 1.11 21.56
N THR A 100 2.84 0.06 22.36
CA THR A 100 4.03 -0.82 22.32
C THR A 100 4.02 -1.81 21.17
N ASN A 101 2.84 -2.00 20.51
CA ASN A 101 2.69 -2.86 19.36
C ASN A 101 1.76 -2.22 18.30
N PRO A 102 2.22 -1.14 17.63
CA PRO A 102 1.40 -0.42 16.66
C PRO A 102 0.99 -1.27 15.45
N LEU A 103 1.79 -2.29 15.09
CA LEU A 103 1.44 -3.22 14.02
C LEU A 103 0.16 -4.01 14.36
N HIS A 104 0.07 -4.52 15.58
CA HIS A 104 -1.14 -5.23 16.03
C HIS A 104 -2.38 -4.34 15.95
N GLU A 105 -2.26 -3.08 16.38
CA GLU A 105 -3.36 -2.12 16.32
C GLU A 105 -3.82 -1.86 14.89
N ALA A 106 -2.89 -1.76 13.94
CA ALA A 106 -3.20 -1.57 12.53
C ALA A 106 -3.87 -2.82 11.91
N ILE A 107 -3.39 -4.03 12.24
CA ILE A 107 -3.98 -5.29 11.75
C ILE A 107 -5.41 -5.49 12.25
N VAL A 108 -5.70 -5.14 13.51
CA VAL A 108 -7.07 -5.22 14.06
C VAL A 108 -8.05 -4.36 13.26
N VAL A 109 -7.58 -3.25 12.68
CA VAL A 109 -8.40 -2.34 11.87
C VAL A 109 -8.52 -2.82 10.42
N ASP A 110 -7.41 -3.20 9.81
CA ASP A 110 -7.32 -3.45 8.36
C ASP A 110 -7.57 -4.92 7.99
N GLY A 111 -7.37 -5.84 8.96
CA GLY A 111 -7.52 -7.29 8.77
C GLY A 111 -6.36 -7.95 8.04
N HIS A 112 -5.36 -7.18 7.58
CA HIS A 112 -4.23 -7.64 6.77
C HIS A 112 -2.94 -7.04 7.30
N ALA A 113 -1.84 -7.80 7.22
CA ALA A 113 -0.58 -7.39 7.82
C ALA A 113 0.37 -6.66 6.86
N GLU A 114 0.32 -6.96 5.57
CA GLU A 114 1.37 -6.62 4.61
C GLU A 114 1.54 -5.11 4.40
N ASN A 115 0.43 -4.34 4.29
CA ASN A 115 0.49 -2.88 4.18
C ASN A 115 1.07 -2.24 5.45
N ALA A 116 0.54 -2.60 6.61
CA ALA A 116 1.00 -2.06 7.89
C ALA A 116 2.45 -2.48 8.20
N ALA A 117 2.83 -3.72 7.87
CA ALA A 117 4.19 -4.21 8.03
C ALA A 117 5.18 -3.46 7.14
N ALA A 118 4.84 -3.22 5.85
CA ALA A 118 5.67 -2.43 4.95
C ALA A 118 5.82 -0.99 5.45
N SER A 119 4.72 -0.34 5.85
CA SER A 119 4.76 1.02 6.41
C SER A 119 5.54 1.12 7.72
N LEU A 120 5.52 0.05 8.56
CA LEU A 120 6.29 0.00 9.80
C LEU A 120 7.79 -0.20 9.57
N ARG A 121 8.15 -1.16 8.69
CA ARG A 121 9.53 -1.65 8.54
C ARG A 121 10.32 -0.90 7.48
N GLY A 122 9.61 -0.36 6.48
CA GLY A 122 10.21 0.11 5.23
C GLY A 122 10.64 -1.06 4.32
N GLY A 123 11.04 -0.74 3.10
CA GLY A 123 11.51 -1.69 2.11
C GLY A 123 10.45 -2.69 1.66
N LEU A 124 10.90 -3.89 1.33
CA LEU A 124 10.06 -5.02 0.94
C LEU A 124 9.88 -5.97 2.13
N VAL A 125 8.66 -6.36 2.38
CA VAL A 125 8.35 -7.30 3.46
C VAL A 125 7.50 -8.47 2.96
N ILE A 126 7.60 -9.60 3.65
CA ILE A 126 6.59 -10.64 3.65
C ILE A 126 5.94 -10.69 5.03
N ALA A 127 4.61 -10.68 5.06
CA ALA A 127 3.83 -10.68 6.28
C ALA A 127 2.63 -11.62 6.14
N THR A 128 2.36 -12.37 7.18
CA THR A 128 1.16 -13.22 7.28
C THR A 128 0.62 -13.16 8.70
N THR A 129 -0.67 -13.39 8.86
CA THR A 129 -1.31 -13.52 10.16
C THR A 129 -1.59 -14.99 10.44
N ASN A 130 -1.45 -15.39 11.70
CA ASN A 130 -1.89 -16.70 12.18
C ASN A 130 -2.62 -16.54 13.52
N ASP A 131 -3.36 -17.57 13.90
CA ASP A 131 -4.21 -17.56 15.12
C ASP A 131 -3.39 -17.64 16.42
N THR A 132 -2.11 -18.01 16.36
CA THR A 132 -1.28 -18.26 17.54
C THR A 132 -0.33 -17.13 17.87
N ASP A 133 0.34 -16.58 16.85
CA ASP A 133 1.46 -15.65 17.04
C ASP A 133 1.13 -14.23 16.54
N GLY A 134 -0.10 -14.00 16.07
CA GLY A 134 -0.52 -12.76 15.43
C GLY A 134 0.13 -12.61 14.05
N ALA A 135 0.88 -11.52 13.82
CA ALA A 135 1.56 -11.29 12.56
C ALA A 135 3.01 -11.82 12.58
N VAL A 136 3.35 -12.62 11.59
CA VAL A 136 4.74 -13.00 11.29
C VAL A 136 5.23 -12.13 10.13
N VAL A 137 6.25 -11.31 10.40
CA VAL A 137 6.83 -10.38 9.40
C VAL A 137 8.31 -10.69 9.22
N ARG A 138 8.77 -10.66 7.96
CA ARG A 138 10.19 -10.72 7.62
C ARG A 138 10.52 -9.67 6.58
N ASP A 139 11.64 -8.99 6.79
CA ASP A 139 12.22 -8.08 5.82
C ASP A 139 12.82 -8.90 4.68
N LEU A 140 12.58 -8.49 3.45
CA LEU A 140 13.14 -9.10 2.25
C LEU A 140 14.14 -8.14 1.61
N THR A 141 15.10 -8.69 0.88
CA THR A 141 16.02 -7.88 0.09
C THR A 141 15.26 -7.21 -1.06
N LEU A 142 15.47 -5.90 -1.21
CA LEU A 142 14.99 -5.13 -2.36
C LEU A 142 16.19 -4.46 -3.03
N ASP A 143 16.43 -4.81 -4.29
CA ASP A 143 17.51 -4.20 -5.09
C ASP A 143 17.33 -2.67 -5.12
N PRO A 144 18.39 -1.89 -4.86
CA PRO A 144 18.33 -0.44 -4.89
C PRO A 144 18.02 0.17 -6.27
N ALA A 145 18.15 -0.59 -7.33
CA ALA A 145 17.78 -0.15 -8.67
C ALA A 145 16.27 -0.03 -8.89
N TRP A 146 15.44 -0.70 -8.07
CA TRP A 146 13.99 -0.64 -8.20
C TRP A 146 13.43 0.71 -7.81
N ARG A 147 12.60 1.24 -8.72
CA ARG A 147 11.68 2.35 -8.53
C ARG A 147 10.26 1.91 -8.94
N PHE A 148 9.28 2.75 -8.64
CA PHE A 148 7.88 2.44 -8.87
C PHE A 148 7.18 3.60 -9.57
N VAL A 149 6.40 3.29 -10.61
CA VAL A 149 5.45 4.25 -11.18
C VAL A 149 4.07 3.87 -10.70
N ALA A 150 3.48 4.71 -9.85
CA ALA A 150 2.12 4.55 -9.35
C ALA A 150 1.16 5.40 -10.19
N VAL A 151 0.24 4.75 -10.89
CA VAL A 151 -0.85 5.40 -11.62
C VAL A 151 -2.07 5.38 -10.72
N VAL A 152 -2.46 6.54 -10.20
CA VAL A 152 -3.49 6.71 -9.17
C VAL A 152 -4.73 7.36 -9.78
N PRO A 153 -5.75 6.60 -10.18
CA PRO A 153 -7.01 7.15 -10.65
C PRO A 153 -7.79 7.83 -9.52
N ASP A 154 -8.61 8.84 -9.87
CA ASP A 154 -9.50 9.48 -8.91
C ASP A 154 -10.66 8.56 -8.48
N GLN A 155 -10.86 7.45 -9.19
CA GLN A 155 -11.87 6.45 -8.84
C GLN A 155 -11.48 5.70 -7.57
N GLU A 156 -12.34 5.75 -6.56
CA GLU A 156 -12.19 4.95 -5.34
C GLU A 156 -12.59 3.50 -5.58
N LEU A 157 -11.89 2.60 -4.89
CA LEU A 157 -12.25 1.19 -4.84
C LEU A 157 -12.11 0.68 -3.41
N ALA A 158 -13.26 0.38 -2.79
CA ALA A 158 -13.25 -0.17 -1.44
C ALA A 158 -12.63 -1.58 -1.43
N THR A 159 -11.80 -1.88 -0.44
CA THR A 159 -11.16 -3.20 -0.28
C THR A 159 -12.21 -4.32 -0.21
N ALA A 160 -13.36 -4.08 0.42
CA ALA A 160 -14.46 -5.03 0.50
C ALA A 160 -15.02 -5.39 -0.89
N ASP A 161 -15.14 -4.42 -1.80
CA ASP A 161 -15.63 -4.65 -3.17
C ASP A 161 -14.62 -5.43 -3.99
N ALA A 162 -13.33 -5.09 -3.88
CA ALA A 162 -12.25 -5.82 -4.53
C ALA A 162 -12.10 -7.27 -4.01
N ARG A 163 -12.51 -7.55 -2.79
CA ARG A 163 -12.53 -8.91 -2.23
C ARG A 163 -13.77 -9.71 -2.62
N ARG A 164 -14.91 -9.05 -2.80
CA ARG A 164 -16.19 -9.72 -3.13
C ARG A 164 -16.16 -10.47 -4.46
N VAL A 165 -15.32 -10.04 -5.40
CA VAL A 165 -15.20 -10.68 -6.73
C VAL A 165 -14.25 -11.89 -6.73
N LEU A 166 -13.55 -12.16 -5.61
CA LEU A 166 -12.63 -13.28 -5.52
C LEU A 166 -13.40 -14.59 -5.41
N PRO A 167 -12.92 -15.67 -6.06
CA PRO A 167 -13.56 -16.99 -5.97
C PRO A 167 -13.33 -17.62 -4.58
N ALA A 168 -14.26 -18.45 -4.14
CA ALA A 168 -14.12 -19.21 -2.90
C ALA A 168 -13.01 -20.29 -2.95
N SER A 169 -12.58 -20.69 -4.14
CA SER A 169 -11.50 -21.64 -4.38
C SER A 169 -10.86 -21.40 -5.74
N VAL A 170 -9.60 -21.82 -5.88
CA VAL A 170 -8.86 -21.76 -7.14
C VAL A 170 -8.45 -23.18 -7.53
N PRO A 171 -8.28 -23.48 -8.84
CA PRO A 171 -7.74 -24.75 -9.29
C PRO A 171 -6.36 -25.04 -8.67
N TYR A 172 -6.07 -26.29 -8.34
CA TYR A 172 -4.80 -26.68 -7.71
C TYR A 172 -3.57 -26.28 -8.56
N HIS A 173 -3.67 -26.40 -9.90
CA HIS A 173 -2.57 -26.01 -10.79
C HIS A 173 -2.31 -24.49 -10.76
N ASP A 174 -3.35 -23.66 -10.60
CA ASP A 174 -3.21 -22.21 -10.46
C ASP A 174 -2.51 -21.86 -9.15
N ALA A 175 -2.86 -22.54 -8.05
CA ALA A 175 -2.19 -22.36 -6.78
C ALA A 175 -0.70 -22.72 -6.87
N VAL A 176 -0.34 -23.83 -7.54
CA VAL A 176 1.06 -24.24 -7.76
C VAL A 176 1.79 -23.23 -8.63
N ALA A 177 1.18 -22.75 -9.72
CA ALA A 177 1.76 -21.75 -10.61
C ALA A 177 2.02 -20.44 -9.85
N ASN A 178 1.06 -20.01 -9.02
CA ASN A 178 1.18 -18.80 -8.20
C ASN A 178 2.34 -18.87 -7.19
N VAL A 179 2.53 -20.03 -6.55
CA VAL A 179 3.70 -20.26 -5.65
C VAL A 179 5.02 -20.08 -6.40
N GLY A 180 5.12 -20.63 -7.63
CA GLY A 180 6.28 -20.43 -8.49
C GLY A 180 6.50 -18.96 -8.85
N ALA A 181 5.45 -18.25 -9.25
CA ALA A 181 5.51 -16.83 -9.59
C ALA A 181 5.97 -15.97 -8.40
N VAL A 182 5.46 -16.21 -7.18
CA VAL A 182 5.93 -15.53 -5.94
C VAL A 182 7.43 -15.76 -5.72
N GLY A 183 7.92 -17.00 -5.90
CA GLY A 183 9.33 -17.31 -5.77
C GLY A 183 10.19 -16.51 -6.76
N LEU A 184 9.77 -16.47 -8.04
CA LEU A 184 10.44 -15.67 -9.09
C LEU A 184 10.39 -14.17 -8.79
N LEU A 185 9.26 -13.67 -8.28
CA LEU A 185 9.09 -12.27 -7.92
C LEU A 185 10.06 -11.88 -6.80
N ILE A 186 10.15 -12.65 -5.73
CA ILE A 186 11.07 -12.38 -4.62
C ILE A 186 12.53 -12.38 -5.12
N ALA A 187 12.91 -13.34 -5.96
CA ALA A 187 14.26 -13.40 -6.54
C ALA A 187 14.56 -12.16 -7.42
N GLY A 188 13.61 -11.76 -8.29
CA GLY A 188 13.76 -10.59 -9.16
C GLY A 188 13.73 -9.27 -8.38
N LEU A 189 12.94 -9.17 -7.31
CA LEU A 189 12.94 -7.99 -6.44
C LEU A 189 14.26 -7.87 -5.67
N ALA A 190 14.85 -8.99 -5.25
CA ALA A 190 16.13 -9.01 -4.56
C ALA A 190 17.31 -8.65 -5.48
N ARG A 191 17.22 -8.94 -6.78
CA ARG A 191 18.20 -8.58 -7.80
C ARG A 191 17.50 -8.33 -9.14
N HIS A 192 17.40 -7.07 -9.55
CA HIS A 192 16.61 -6.67 -10.72
C HIS A 192 17.04 -7.37 -12.03
N ALA A 193 18.33 -7.74 -12.16
CA ALA A 193 18.83 -8.47 -13.32
C ALA A 193 18.28 -9.91 -13.44
N ASP A 194 17.72 -10.47 -12.36
CA ASP A 194 17.10 -11.80 -12.34
C ASP A 194 15.57 -11.74 -12.54
N PHE A 195 15.03 -10.55 -12.72
CA PHE A 195 13.59 -10.38 -12.91
C PHE A 195 13.16 -10.95 -14.27
N VAL A 196 12.10 -11.75 -14.23
CA VAL A 196 11.50 -12.36 -15.43
C VAL A 196 10.01 -12.04 -15.50
N ALA A 197 9.45 -11.92 -16.70
CA ALA A 197 8.05 -11.56 -16.90
C ALA A 197 7.06 -12.50 -16.15
N ALA A 198 7.39 -13.80 -16.10
CA ALA A 198 6.59 -14.80 -15.36
C ALA A 198 6.47 -14.55 -13.85
N ALA A 199 7.34 -13.70 -13.29
CA ALA A 199 7.25 -13.25 -11.89
C ALA A 199 5.97 -12.42 -11.60
N MET A 200 5.29 -11.92 -12.63
CA MET A 200 4.07 -11.12 -12.50
C MET A 200 2.79 -11.92 -12.78
N ASP A 201 2.92 -13.22 -13.06
CA ASP A 201 1.74 -14.07 -13.31
C ASP A 201 1.01 -14.32 -11.99
N ASP A 202 -0.22 -13.81 -11.93
CA ASP A 202 -1.09 -13.92 -10.76
C ASP A 202 -2.35 -14.72 -11.13
N TYR A 203 -2.62 -15.71 -10.33
CA TYR A 203 -3.76 -16.61 -10.48
C TYR A 203 -4.78 -16.48 -9.35
N LEU A 204 -4.52 -15.59 -8.35
CA LEU A 204 -5.31 -15.53 -7.13
C LEU A 204 -6.26 -14.34 -7.08
N HIS A 205 -5.87 -13.16 -7.60
CA HIS A 205 -6.71 -11.99 -7.40
C HIS A 205 -6.87 -11.07 -8.62
N GLN A 206 -5.81 -10.72 -9.34
CA GLN A 206 -5.91 -9.75 -10.43
C GLN A 206 -6.85 -10.18 -11.56
N PRO A 207 -6.85 -11.45 -12.03
CA PRO A 207 -7.77 -11.87 -13.08
C PRO A 207 -9.24 -11.60 -12.76
N TYR A 208 -9.62 -11.75 -11.49
CA TYR A 208 -11.00 -11.58 -11.02
C TYR A 208 -11.37 -10.12 -10.78
N ARG A 209 -10.38 -9.24 -10.58
CA ARG A 209 -10.57 -7.80 -10.33
C ARG A 209 -10.61 -6.97 -11.62
N MET A 210 -10.17 -7.50 -12.75
CA MET A 210 -10.03 -6.73 -14.01
C MET A 210 -11.31 -6.04 -14.47
N ASP A 211 -12.47 -6.64 -14.19
CA ASP A 211 -13.77 -6.10 -14.61
C ASP A 211 -14.26 -4.95 -13.70
N LEU A 212 -13.63 -4.75 -12.54
CA LEU A 212 -13.94 -3.64 -11.64
C LEU A 212 -13.45 -2.30 -12.21
N LEU A 213 -12.37 -2.33 -13.00
CA LEU A 213 -11.75 -1.15 -13.60
C LEU A 213 -11.43 -1.47 -15.08
N PRO A 214 -12.30 -1.11 -16.02
CA PRO A 214 -12.12 -1.47 -17.44
C PRO A 214 -10.79 -1.02 -18.05
N PHE A 215 -10.21 0.07 -17.55
CA PHE A 215 -8.91 0.57 -17.99
C PHE A 215 -7.70 -0.22 -17.43
N ALA A 216 -7.89 -1.06 -16.39
CA ALA A 216 -6.78 -1.72 -15.70
C ALA A 216 -5.95 -2.62 -16.63
N ARG A 217 -6.62 -3.53 -17.36
CA ARG A 217 -5.94 -4.46 -18.27
C ARG A 217 -5.15 -3.75 -19.37
N PRO A 218 -5.71 -2.81 -20.16
CA PRO A 218 -4.96 -2.07 -21.15
C PRO A 218 -3.86 -1.21 -20.56
N LEU A 219 -4.07 -0.56 -19.39
CA LEU A 219 -3.04 0.21 -18.73
C LEU A 219 -1.84 -0.65 -18.32
N LEU A 220 -2.07 -1.78 -17.64
CA LEU A 220 -0.99 -2.70 -17.25
C LEU A 220 -0.17 -3.20 -18.46
N ALA A 221 -0.82 -3.45 -19.59
CA ALA A 221 -0.12 -3.81 -20.82
C ALA A 221 0.74 -2.66 -21.34
N ARG A 222 0.19 -1.44 -21.42
CA ARG A 222 0.89 -0.25 -21.90
C ARG A 222 2.11 0.11 -21.04
N LEU A 223 2.03 -0.07 -19.71
CA LEU A 223 3.17 0.15 -18.82
C LEU A 223 4.33 -0.79 -19.15
N ARG A 224 4.05 -2.08 -19.41
CA ARG A 224 5.08 -3.05 -19.81
C ARG A 224 5.66 -2.76 -21.20
N GLU A 225 4.81 -2.40 -22.18
CA GLU A 225 5.26 -1.97 -23.51
C GLU A 225 6.16 -0.73 -23.47
N ALA A 226 5.95 0.16 -22.47
CA ALA A 226 6.78 1.33 -22.25
C ALA A 226 8.12 1.04 -21.55
N GLY A 227 8.39 -0.21 -21.15
CA GLY A 227 9.66 -0.63 -20.55
C GLY A 227 9.59 -0.91 -19.05
N ALA A 228 8.40 -0.98 -18.45
CA ALA A 228 8.30 -1.52 -17.10
C ALA A 228 8.65 -3.01 -17.09
N ALA A 229 9.50 -3.43 -16.16
CA ALA A 229 9.86 -4.84 -15.96
C ALA A 229 8.63 -5.67 -15.57
N GLY A 230 7.74 -5.09 -14.76
CA GLY A 230 6.48 -5.67 -14.35
C GLY A 230 5.43 -4.61 -14.08
N SER A 231 4.16 -5.01 -14.07
CA SER A 231 3.04 -4.15 -13.69
C SER A 231 1.93 -4.93 -13.01
N CYS A 232 1.31 -4.36 -11.99
CA CYS A 232 0.30 -5.03 -11.18
C CYS A 232 -0.70 -4.04 -10.57
N TRP A 233 -1.74 -4.56 -9.97
CA TRP A 233 -2.58 -3.81 -9.04
C TRP A 233 -1.82 -3.50 -7.76
N SER A 234 -1.97 -2.30 -7.26
CA SER A 234 -1.50 -1.92 -5.93
C SER A 234 -2.57 -2.22 -4.89
N GLY A 235 -2.31 -3.17 -4.01
CA GLY A 235 -3.26 -3.60 -3.00
C GLY A 235 -4.61 -4.04 -3.58
N ALA A 236 -5.70 -3.41 -3.12
CA ALA A 236 -7.04 -3.62 -3.65
C ALA A 236 -7.34 -2.80 -4.92
N GLY A 237 -6.48 -1.84 -5.26
CA GLY A 237 -6.70 -0.84 -6.32
C GLY A 237 -7.34 0.42 -5.71
N SER A 238 -7.64 1.41 -6.49
CA SER A 238 -7.64 1.54 -7.98
C SER A 238 -6.25 1.79 -8.59
N THR A 239 -5.22 2.04 -7.81
CA THR A 239 -3.85 2.28 -8.31
C THR A 239 -3.29 1.07 -9.03
N MET A 240 -2.66 1.33 -10.18
CA MET A 240 -1.79 0.37 -10.88
C MET A 240 -0.34 0.75 -10.62
N LEU A 241 0.49 -0.25 -10.33
CA LEU A 241 1.90 -0.07 -10.03
C LEU A 241 2.76 -0.69 -11.12
N ALA A 242 3.75 0.05 -11.62
CA ALA A 242 4.79 -0.49 -12.48
C ALA A 242 6.12 -0.58 -11.74
N LEU A 243 6.82 -1.68 -11.91
CA LEU A 243 8.18 -1.91 -11.44
C LEU A 243 9.15 -1.43 -12.53
N VAL A 244 9.96 -0.44 -12.21
CA VAL A 244 10.87 0.23 -13.15
C VAL A 244 12.26 0.39 -12.56
N THR A 245 13.22 0.77 -13.37
CA THR A 245 14.51 1.29 -12.93
C THR A 245 14.62 2.78 -13.23
N ASN A 246 15.69 3.44 -12.79
CA ASN A 246 15.95 4.84 -13.15
C ASN A 246 15.95 5.09 -14.66
N GLU A 247 16.36 4.09 -15.45
CA GLU A 247 16.46 4.20 -16.91
C GLU A 247 15.09 4.22 -17.59
N THR A 248 14.08 3.57 -17.01
CA THR A 248 12.76 3.40 -17.64
C THR A 248 11.66 4.20 -16.96
N ALA A 249 11.88 4.72 -15.75
CA ALA A 249 10.86 5.38 -14.93
C ALA A 249 10.15 6.53 -15.64
N ASP A 250 10.91 7.46 -16.25
CA ASP A 250 10.34 8.65 -16.90
C ASP A 250 9.53 8.29 -18.15
N ALA A 251 10.02 7.34 -18.95
CA ALA A 251 9.31 6.87 -20.14
C ALA A 251 7.98 6.19 -19.77
N VAL A 252 8.00 5.33 -18.75
CA VAL A 252 6.80 4.64 -18.25
C VAL A 252 5.81 5.64 -17.64
N ALA A 253 6.28 6.63 -16.88
CA ALA A 253 5.43 7.67 -16.31
C ALA A 253 4.78 8.56 -17.37
N ALA A 254 5.52 8.92 -18.43
CA ALA A 254 4.98 9.69 -19.57
C ALA A 254 3.88 8.91 -20.30
N VAL A 255 4.10 7.62 -20.57
CA VAL A 255 3.08 6.75 -21.20
C VAL A 255 1.88 6.56 -20.29
N ALA A 256 2.07 6.41 -18.98
CA ALA A 256 0.99 6.33 -18.01
C ALA A 256 0.12 7.61 -18.01
N SER A 257 0.76 8.78 -18.01
CA SER A 257 0.07 10.07 -18.05
C SER A 257 -0.71 10.28 -19.35
N ALA A 258 -0.11 9.92 -20.49
CA ALA A 258 -0.80 9.96 -21.78
C ALA A 258 -2.00 9.01 -21.80
N PHE A 259 -1.84 7.78 -21.25
CA PHE A 259 -2.94 6.82 -21.16
C PHE A 259 -4.14 7.35 -20.38
N LEU A 260 -3.91 8.02 -19.24
CA LEU A 260 -4.99 8.62 -18.43
C LEU A 260 -5.76 9.67 -19.26
N VAL A 261 -5.04 10.54 -19.98
CA VAL A 261 -5.66 11.57 -20.85
C VAL A 261 -6.43 10.94 -22.00
N ASP A 262 -5.82 10.00 -22.73
CA ASP A 262 -6.41 9.38 -23.93
C ASP A 262 -7.66 8.53 -23.63
N ASN A 263 -7.75 8.03 -22.39
CA ASN A 263 -8.90 7.22 -21.95
C ASN A 263 -9.87 7.97 -21.02
N GLU A 264 -9.72 9.29 -20.89
CA GLU A 264 -10.56 10.14 -20.03
C GLU A 264 -10.63 9.65 -18.57
N VAL A 265 -9.54 9.07 -18.07
CA VAL A 265 -9.41 8.62 -16.67
C VAL A 265 -8.78 9.74 -15.87
N ALA A 266 -9.55 10.37 -15.00
CA ALA A 266 -9.01 11.35 -14.06
C ALA A 266 -8.08 10.66 -13.07
N GLY A 267 -6.92 11.29 -12.78
CA GLY A 267 -5.93 10.73 -11.88
C GLY A 267 -4.56 11.36 -12.03
N VAL A 268 -3.60 10.87 -11.24
CA VAL A 268 -2.22 11.36 -11.22
C VAL A 268 -1.23 10.21 -11.35
N VAL A 269 -0.03 10.54 -11.82
CA VAL A 269 1.08 9.58 -11.93
C VAL A 269 2.22 10.04 -11.03
N HIS A 270 2.68 9.14 -10.16
CA HIS A 270 3.83 9.38 -9.29
C HIS A 270 4.99 8.45 -9.68
N VAL A 271 6.20 8.99 -9.71
CA VAL A 271 7.43 8.19 -9.74
C VAL A 271 7.98 8.16 -8.32
N LEU A 272 7.98 6.97 -7.71
CA LEU A 272 8.27 6.78 -6.29
C LEU A 272 9.50 5.90 -6.08
N ASP A 273 10.24 6.21 -5.04
CA ASP A 273 11.27 5.32 -4.50
C ASP A 273 10.66 4.36 -3.48
N ALA A 274 11.35 3.26 -3.21
CA ALA A 274 11.05 2.49 -2.01
C ALA A 274 11.48 3.29 -0.77
N ASP A 275 10.57 3.51 0.18
CA ASP A 275 10.98 3.98 1.50
C ASP A 275 11.65 2.83 2.26
N ARG A 276 12.89 3.03 2.72
CA ARG A 276 13.69 1.99 3.39
C ARG A 276 13.76 2.18 4.90
N ARG A 277 13.04 3.15 5.44
CA ARG A 277 13.08 3.53 6.86
C ARG A 277 11.85 3.09 7.63
N GLY A 278 10.69 3.05 6.97
CA GLY A 278 9.42 2.78 7.61
C GLY A 278 8.98 3.90 8.55
N LEU A 279 8.28 3.53 9.61
CA LEU A 279 7.82 4.44 10.65
C LEU A 279 9.00 5.12 11.34
N VAL A 280 8.95 6.44 11.41
CA VAL A 280 9.93 7.27 12.14
C VAL A 280 9.24 8.22 13.10
N VAL A 281 9.82 8.38 14.29
CA VAL A 281 9.45 9.46 15.19
C VAL A 281 10.09 10.75 14.67
N VAL A 282 9.29 11.79 14.55
CA VAL A 282 9.72 13.11 14.09
C VAL A 282 9.94 13.96 15.33
N ASP A 283 11.19 14.36 15.57
CA ASP A 283 11.52 15.31 16.64
C ASP A 283 10.94 16.69 16.29
N GLU A 284 10.52 17.43 17.31
CA GLU A 284 9.99 18.80 17.19
C GLU A 284 11.06 19.80 16.73
#